data_7eb57061dcc8f273d428ccb874f79b47
#
_entry.id   7eb57061dcc8f273d428ccb874f79b47
#
_cell.length_a   1.000
_cell.length_b   1.000
_cell.length_c   1.000
_cell.angle_alpha   90.00
_cell.angle_beta   90.00
_cell.angle_gamma   90.00
#
_symmetry.space_group_name_H-M   'P 1'
#
loop_
_entity.id
_entity.type
_entity.pdbx_description
1 polymer ?
#
loop_
_entity_poly.entity_id
_entity_poly.type
_entity_poly.pdbx_seq_one_letter_code
_entity_poly.pdbx_strand_id
1 'polypeptide(L)'
;MANKYGAKKIEIDGHVFDSKREAAYYLTYKDMLERGEITGMELQPCFTLIPPFTNWAGKKVRPCHYTADFKLTYPDGRQKIIEVKGFRTRDYVLRRKIFEYKYPQYEFEEVR
;
A
#
# COMPACT_ATOMS: atom_id res chain seq x y z
N MET A 1 -24.37 3.62 -2.43
CA MET A 1 -24.25 4.72 -3.40
C MET A 1 -23.32 4.32 -4.54
N ALA A 2 -23.74 4.55 -5.76
CA ALA A 2 -22.91 4.21 -6.90
C ALA A 2 -21.70 5.14 -6.97
N ASN A 3 -20.55 4.56 -7.30
CA ASN A 3 -19.34 5.34 -7.53
C ASN A 3 -19.50 6.07 -8.86
N LYS A 4 -19.34 7.39 -8.86
CA LYS A 4 -19.59 8.19 -10.07
C LYS A 4 -18.61 7.90 -11.20
N TYR A 5 -17.52 7.22 -10.94
CA TYR A 5 -16.55 6.80 -11.96
C TYR A 5 -16.72 5.35 -12.37
N GLY A 6 -17.80 4.70 -11.90
CA GLY A 6 -18.11 3.33 -12.27
C GLY A 6 -17.28 2.27 -11.56
N ALA A 7 -16.32 2.64 -10.74
CA ALA A 7 -15.55 1.68 -9.99
C ALA A 7 -16.43 1.09 -8.88
N LYS A 8 -16.37 -0.23 -8.73
CA LYS A 8 -17.16 -0.95 -7.72
C LYS A 8 -16.23 -1.46 -6.64
N LYS A 9 -16.66 -1.32 -5.39
CA LYS A 9 -15.98 -1.95 -4.27
C LYS A 9 -16.33 -3.42 -4.25
N ILE A 10 -15.35 -4.25 -3.92
CA ILE A 10 -15.47 -5.70 -3.90
C ILE A 10 -15.08 -6.17 -2.52
N GLU A 11 -15.92 -7.03 -1.92
CA GLU A 11 -15.65 -7.60 -0.62
C GLU A 11 -15.24 -9.06 -0.77
N ILE A 12 -14.09 -9.43 -0.19
CA ILE A 12 -13.59 -10.80 -0.15
C ILE A 12 -13.01 -11.03 1.24
N ASP A 13 -13.41 -12.11 1.90
CA ASP A 13 -12.90 -12.49 3.23
C ASP A 13 -13.04 -11.37 4.26
N GLY A 14 -14.10 -10.55 4.15
CA GLY A 14 -14.32 -9.44 5.06
C GLY A 14 -13.51 -8.19 4.75
N HIS A 15 -12.70 -8.22 3.70
CA HIS A 15 -11.92 -7.07 3.25
C HIS A 15 -12.59 -6.40 2.06
N VAL A 16 -12.60 -5.07 2.06
CA VAL A 16 -13.20 -4.28 0.97
C VAL A 16 -12.07 -3.71 0.11
N PHE A 17 -12.13 -4.01 -1.18
CA PHE A 17 -11.15 -3.55 -2.16
C PHE A 17 -11.77 -2.50 -3.08
N ASP A 18 -10.99 -1.47 -3.40
CA ASP A 18 -11.46 -0.36 -4.21
C ASP A 18 -11.54 -0.69 -5.71
N SER A 19 -10.92 -1.80 -6.12
CA SER A 19 -10.93 -2.19 -7.53
C SER A 19 -10.90 -3.70 -7.68
N LYS A 20 -11.38 -4.16 -8.86
CA LYS A 20 -11.29 -5.57 -9.22
C LYS A 20 -9.84 -6.04 -9.26
N ARG A 21 -8.95 -5.14 -9.70
CA ARG A 21 -7.52 -5.44 -9.83
C ARG A 21 -6.90 -5.72 -8.48
N GLU A 22 -7.18 -4.88 -7.48
CA GLU A 22 -6.69 -5.10 -6.13
C GLU A 22 -7.22 -6.42 -5.57
N ALA A 23 -8.52 -6.69 -5.76
CA ALA A 23 -9.14 -7.93 -5.31
C ALA A 23 -8.47 -9.15 -5.96
N ALA A 24 -8.14 -9.06 -7.25
CA ALA A 24 -7.47 -10.15 -7.96
C ALA A 24 -6.07 -10.41 -7.40
N TYR A 25 -5.32 -9.34 -7.10
CA TYR A 25 -4.01 -9.49 -6.48
C TYR A 25 -4.11 -10.08 -5.08
N TYR A 26 -5.13 -9.68 -4.32
CA TYR A 26 -5.35 -10.28 -3.01
C TYR A 26 -5.51 -11.79 -3.11
N LEU A 27 -6.32 -12.26 -4.06
CA LEU A 27 -6.52 -13.71 -4.25
C LEU A 27 -5.24 -14.41 -4.65
N THR A 28 -4.44 -13.78 -5.51
CA THR A 28 -3.14 -14.32 -5.92
C THR A 28 -2.21 -14.46 -4.71
N TYR A 29 -2.11 -13.42 -3.89
CA TYR A 29 -1.21 -13.44 -2.73
C TYR A 29 -1.73 -14.37 -1.64
N LYS A 30 -3.04 -14.48 -1.49
CA LYS A 30 -3.64 -15.43 -0.56
C LYS A 30 -3.27 -16.86 -0.96
N ASP A 31 -3.32 -17.18 -2.26
CA ASP A 31 -2.91 -18.48 -2.76
C ASP A 31 -1.43 -18.74 -2.50
N MET A 32 -0.58 -17.73 -2.73
CA MET A 32 0.85 -17.84 -2.44
C MET A 32 1.10 -18.10 -0.95
N LEU A 33 0.32 -17.46 -0.09
CA LEU A 33 0.42 -17.64 1.36
C LEU A 33 0.04 -19.08 1.75
N GLU A 34 -1.03 -19.60 1.16
CA GLU A 34 -1.47 -20.97 1.43
C GLU A 34 -0.45 -22.00 0.96
N ARG A 35 0.25 -21.72 -0.15
CA ARG A 35 1.28 -22.62 -0.68
C ARG A 35 2.65 -22.43 -0.03
N GLY A 36 2.78 -21.46 0.87
CA GLY A 36 4.05 -21.21 1.55
C GLY A 36 5.06 -20.42 0.74
N GLU A 37 4.67 -19.89 -0.41
CA GLU A 37 5.56 -19.06 -1.24
C GLU A 37 5.85 -17.72 -0.59
N ILE A 38 4.90 -17.22 0.22
CA ILE A 38 5.11 -16.12 1.14
C ILE A 38 4.68 -16.58 2.53
N THR A 39 5.24 -15.95 3.56
CA THR A 39 4.94 -16.29 4.95
C THR A 39 4.04 -15.27 5.63
N GLY A 40 3.84 -14.13 5.00
CA GLY A 40 2.96 -13.10 5.54
C GLY A 40 2.42 -12.20 4.47
N MET A 41 1.22 -11.67 4.72
CA MET A 41 0.57 -10.68 3.86
C MET A 41 -0.14 -9.70 4.77
N GLU A 42 0.18 -8.43 4.62
CA GLU A 42 -0.50 -7.35 5.33
C GLU A 42 -1.21 -6.47 4.32
N LEU A 43 -2.47 -6.14 4.61
CA LEU A 43 -3.27 -5.29 3.74
C LEU A 43 -3.12 -3.83 4.16
N GLN A 44 -2.97 -2.95 3.18
CA GLN A 44 -2.92 -1.51 3.36
C GLN A 44 -1.92 -1.09 4.44
N PRO A 45 -0.64 -1.49 4.30
CA PRO A 45 0.37 -1.06 5.26
C PRO A 45 0.53 0.46 5.19
N CYS A 46 0.57 1.10 6.35
CA CYS A 46 0.65 2.56 6.46
C CYS A 46 2.00 2.95 7.04
N PHE A 47 2.69 3.86 6.37
CA PHE A 47 4.03 4.29 6.77
C PHE A 47 4.04 5.79 7.00
N THR A 48 4.65 6.22 8.09
CA THR A 48 4.80 7.65 8.36
C THR A 48 5.97 8.18 7.54
N LEU A 49 5.70 9.18 6.71
CA LEU A 49 6.73 9.85 5.91
C LEU A 49 7.30 11.04 6.66
N ILE A 50 6.43 11.84 7.26
CA ILE A 50 6.81 12.99 8.08
C ILE A 50 6.00 12.89 9.36
N PRO A 51 6.66 12.85 10.53
CA PRO A 51 5.93 12.80 11.80
C PRO A 51 5.25 14.15 12.07
N PRO A 52 4.28 14.20 12.99
CA PRO A 52 3.70 15.48 13.37
C PRO A 52 4.77 16.38 13.96
N PHE A 53 4.69 17.69 13.69
CA PHE A 53 5.69 18.62 14.18
C PHE A 53 5.06 19.99 14.39
N THR A 54 5.79 20.87 15.07
CA THR A 54 5.40 22.26 15.25
C THR A 54 6.26 23.12 14.34
N ASN A 55 5.64 23.93 13.50
CA ASN A 55 6.38 24.74 12.54
C ASN A 55 6.94 26.03 13.19
N TRP A 56 7.62 26.85 12.38
CA TRP A 56 8.27 28.07 12.83
C TRP A 56 7.29 29.08 13.44
N ALA A 57 6.01 29.01 13.04
CA ALA A 57 4.97 29.93 13.55
C ALA A 57 4.28 29.37 14.80
N GLY A 58 4.75 28.26 15.36
CA GLY A 58 4.14 27.62 16.52
C GLY A 58 2.91 26.81 16.21
N LYS A 59 2.62 26.54 14.94
CA LYS A 59 1.45 25.75 14.57
C LYS A 59 1.80 24.28 14.52
N LYS A 60 0.87 23.44 15.02
CA LYS A 60 1.00 22.01 14.93
C LYS A 60 0.66 21.55 13.53
N VAL A 61 1.57 20.82 12.90
CA VAL A 61 1.42 20.29 11.54
C VAL A 61 1.17 18.80 11.64
N ARG A 62 0.17 18.31 10.91
CA ARG A 62 -0.21 16.90 10.91
C ARG A 62 0.86 16.06 10.23
N PRO A 63 0.94 14.77 10.59
CA PRO A 63 1.87 13.86 9.91
C PRO A 63 1.47 13.63 8.46
N CYS A 64 2.44 13.20 7.67
CA CYS A 64 2.22 12.77 6.29
C CYS A 64 2.48 11.27 6.23
N HIS A 65 1.54 10.52 5.68
CA HIS A 65 1.64 9.06 5.57
C HIS A 65 1.61 8.61 4.12
N TYR A 66 2.13 7.40 3.90
CA TYR A 66 1.94 6.67 2.66
C TYR A 66 1.31 5.32 2.99
N THR A 67 0.20 5.00 2.33
CA THR A 67 -0.47 3.73 2.49
C THR A 67 -0.40 2.98 1.17
N ALA A 68 0.25 1.80 1.19
CA ALA A 68 0.34 0.93 0.02
C ALA A 68 -0.81 -0.07 0.04
N ASP A 69 -0.87 -0.93 -0.98
CA ASP A 69 -1.95 -1.91 -1.06
C ASP A 69 -1.61 -3.20 -0.31
N PHE A 70 -0.37 -3.70 -0.42
CA PHE A 70 0.03 -4.94 0.24
C PHE A 70 1.47 -4.86 0.73
N LYS A 71 1.74 -5.60 1.81
CA LYS A 71 3.11 -5.92 2.22
C LYS A 71 3.24 -7.43 2.26
N LEU A 72 4.18 -7.97 1.50
CA LEU A 72 4.43 -9.41 1.43
C LEU A 72 5.73 -9.73 2.16
N THR A 73 5.71 -10.80 2.95
CA THR A 73 6.92 -11.30 3.61
C THR A 73 7.24 -12.67 3.01
N TYR A 74 8.50 -12.85 2.60
CA TYR A 74 8.99 -14.08 1.98
C TYR A 74 9.68 -14.96 3.01
N PRO A 75 9.83 -16.28 2.71
CA PRO A 75 10.46 -17.21 3.68
C PRO A 75 11.88 -16.82 4.06
N ASP A 76 12.61 -16.13 3.19
CA ASP A 76 13.98 -15.68 3.49
C ASP A 76 14.03 -14.37 4.28
N GLY A 77 12.85 -13.82 4.64
CA GLY A 77 12.77 -12.59 5.43
C GLY A 77 12.64 -11.32 4.61
N ARG A 78 12.80 -11.40 3.27
CA ARG A 78 12.59 -10.21 2.44
C ARG A 78 11.14 -9.75 2.55
N GLN A 79 10.95 -8.44 2.51
CA GLN A 79 9.63 -7.84 2.52
C GLN A 79 9.47 -6.94 1.31
N LYS A 80 8.33 -7.05 0.65
CA LYS A 80 8.03 -6.31 -0.55
C LYS A 80 6.73 -5.54 -0.37
N ILE A 81 6.77 -4.26 -0.75
CA ILE A 81 5.61 -3.40 -0.75
C ILE A 81 5.03 -3.41 -2.17
N ILE A 82 3.73 -3.66 -2.26
CA ILE A 82 3.03 -3.73 -3.55
C ILE A 82 2.06 -2.57 -3.64
N GLU A 83 2.16 -1.84 -4.75
CA GLU A 83 1.22 -0.78 -5.09
C GLU A 83 0.52 -1.17 -6.39
N VAL A 84 -0.81 -1.33 -6.34
CA VAL A 84 -1.62 -1.58 -7.53
C VAL A 84 -2.03 -0.23 -8.10
N LYS A 85 -1.42 0.17 -9.22
CA LYS A 85 -1.58 1.54 -9.70
C LYS A 85 -1.85 1.58 -11.19
N GLY A 86 -3.01 2.12 -11.57
CA GLY A 86 -3.35 2.32 -12.97
C GLY A 86 -2.92 3.68 -13.49
N PHE A 87 -2.88 4.68 -12.62
CA PHE A 87 -2.52 6.05 -12.98
C PHE A 87 -1.67 6.67 -11.88
N ARG A 88 -0.56 7.31 -12.27
CA ARG A 88 0.36 7.95 -11.32
C ARG A 88 0.05 9.42 -11.20
N THR A 89 -0.35 9.87 -10.00
CA THR A 89 -0.48 11.28 -9.69
C THR A 89 0.87 11.81 -9.22
N ARG A 90 1.04 13.13 -9.28
CA ARG A 90 2.27 13.75 -8.75
C ARG A 90 2.41 13.52 -7.26
N ASP A 91 1.29 13.54 -6.55
CA ASP A 91 1.27 13.28 -5.11
C ASP A 91 1.79 11.89 -4.80
N TYR A 92 1.31 10.88 -5.52
CA TYR A 92 1.78 9.51 -5.34
C TYR A 92 3.28 9.38 -5.64
N VAL A 93 3.74 9.96 -6.75
CA VAL A 93 5.15 9.87 -7.13
C VAL A 93 6.04 10.46 -6.04
N LEU A 94 5.64 11.58 -5.45
CA LEU A 94 6.39 12.21 -4.37
C LEU A 94 6.37 11.36 -3.11
N ARG A 95 5.21 10.86 -2.71
CA ARG A 95 5.08 10.02 -1.51
C ARG A 95 5.90 8.74 -1.64
N ARG A 96 5.87 8.10 -2.81
CA ARG A 96 6.67 6.91 -3.07
C ARG A 96 8.16 7.21 -2.94
N LYS A 97 8.61 8.33 -3.51
CA LYS A 97 10.03 8.71 -3.43
C LYS A 97 10.46 8.89 -1.98
N ILE A 98 9.66 9.58 -1.17
CA ILE A 98 9.97 9.78 0.24
C ILE A 98 9.95 8.43 0.96
N PHE A 99 8.99 7.57 0.65
CA PHE A 99 8.92 6.24 1.25
C PHE A 99 10.18 5.44 0.95
N GLU A 100 10.62 5.39 -0.30
CA GLU A 100 11.81 4.62 -0.67
C GLU A 100 13.06 5.15 0.02
N TYR A 101 13.14 6.46 0.22
CA TYR A 101 14.26 7.07 0.94
C TYR A 101 14.24 6.71 2.42
N LYS A 102 13.09 6.76 3.06
CA LYS A 102 12.97 6.52 4.51
C LYS A 102 12.98 5.05 4.89
N TYR A 103 12.52 4.18 4.02
CA TYR A 103 12.34 2.75 4.30
C TYR A 103 13.07 1.90 3.26
N PRO A 104 14.41 2.05 3.18
CA PRO A 104 15.17 1.34 2.13
C PRO A 104 15.23 -0.18 2.33
N GLN A 105 14.78 -0.68 3.48
CA GLN A 105 14.75 -2.11 3.77
C GLN A 105 13.68 -2.87 2.99
N TYR A 106 12.70 -2.17 2.43
CA TYR A 106 11.63 -2.81 1.68
C TYR A 106 11.92 -2.78 0.18
N GLU A 107 11.66 -3.90 -0.49
CA GLU A 107 11.54 -3.89 -1.94
C GLU A 107 10.21 -3.22 -2.29
N PHE A 108 10.14 -2.61 -3.45
CA PHE A 108 8.92 -1.92 -3.88
C PHE A 108 8.59 -2.36 -5.29
N GLU A 109 7.35 -2.78 -5.49
CA GLU A 109 6.88 -3.16 -6.82
C GLU A 109 5.54 -2.50 -7.10
N GLU A 110 5.48 -1.78 -8.22
CA GLU A 110 4.24 -1.22 -8.70
C GLU A 110 3.69 -2.17 -9.76
N VAL A 111 2.44 -2.60 -9.57
CA VAL A 111 1.77 -3.52 -10.48
C VAL A 111 0.51 -2.87 -11.04
N ARG A 112 -0.01 -3.41 -12.14
CA ARG A 112 -1.19 -2.89 -12.79
C ARG A 112 -2.32 -3.88 -12.78
#